data_c399afd570312900d1259c0065ad5701
#
_entry.id   c399afd570312900d1259c0065ad5701
#
_cell.length_a   1.000
_cell.length_b   1.000
_cell.length_c   1.000
_cell.angle_alpha   90.00
_cell.angle_beta   90.00
_cell.angle_gamma   90.00
#
_symmetry.space_group_name_H-M   'P 1'
#
loop_
_entity.id
_entity.type
_entity.pdbx_description
1 polymer ?
#
loop_
_entity_poly.entity_id
_entity_poly.type
_entity_poly.pdbx_seq_one_letter_code
_entity_poly.pdbx_strand_id
1 'polypeptide(L)'
;IFMTIVVLYGYYTKLLKLHFSKDKSKNTLATVLGVNPFFINDYLEAARNYSWVDCMNSIAVLREFDMKSKGYNSTSDISQKELYREMLYKLVNF
;
A
#
# COMPACT_ATOMS: atom_id res chain seq x y z
N ILE A 1 8.78 -10.99 -3.83
CA ILE A 1 7.43 -10.54 -3.47
C ILE A 1 7.37 -9.90 -2.07
N PHE A 2 8.14 -10.41 -1.13
CA PHE A 2 8.13 -9.88 0.24
C PHE A 2 8.53 -8.40 0.27
N MET A 3 9.62 -8.03 -0.40
CA MET A 3 10.08 -6.64 -0.42
C MET A 3 9.06 -5.72 -1.06
N THR A 4 8.42 -6.17 -2.14
CA THR A 4 7.38 -5.41 -2.81
C THR A 4 6.20 -5.17 -1.87
N ILE A 5 5.78 -6.19 -1.13
CA ILE A 5 4.70 -6.08 -0.16
C ILE A 5 5.04 -5.05 0.92
N VAL A 6 6.25 -5.10 1.47
CA VAL A 6 6.69 -4.16 2.51
C VAL A 6 6.65 -2.72 2.00
N VAL A 7 7.18 -2.48 0.82
CA VAL A 7 7.23 -1.14 0.24
C VAL A 7 5.82 -0.61 -0.03
N LEU A 8 4.98 -1.41 -0.66
CA LEU A 8 3.61 -1.00 -0.99
C LEU A 8 2.76 -0.82 0.26
N TYR A 9 2.91 -1.68 1.24
CA TYR A 9 2.20 -1.56 2.51
C TYR A 9 2.53 -0.23 3.19
N GLY A 10 3.80 0.13 3.24
CA GLY A 10 4.23 1.42 3.79
C GLY A 10 3.63 2.59 3.03
N TYR A 11 3.62 2.51 1.71
CA TYR A 11 3.07 3.56 0.85
C TYR A 11 1.57 3.76 1.10
N TYR A 12 0.79 2.69 1.06
CA TYR A 12 -0.66 2.79 1.27
C TYR A 12 -1.02 3.19 2.70
N THR A 13 -0.23 2.77 3.68
CA THR A 13 -0.42 3.20 5.06
C THR A 13 -0.22 4.71 5.20
N LYS A 14 0.79 5.26 4.52
CA LYS A 14 1.01 6.71 4.52
C LYS A 14 -0.14 7.46 3.85
N LEU A 15 -0.65 6.97 2.73
CA LEU A 15 -1.82 7.57 2.09
C LEU A 15 -3.04 7.56 3.02
N LEU A 16 -3.24 6.46 3.73
CA LEU A 16 -4.35 6.34 4.66
C LEU A 16 -4.22 7.36 5.80
N LYS A 17 -3.04 7.51 6.36
CA LYS A 17 -2.76 8.53 7.38
C LYS A 17 -3.05 9.94 6.86
N LEU A 18 -2.68 10.20 5.62
CA LEU A 18 -2.93 11.49 4.99
C LEU A 18 -4.43 11.76 4.89
N HIS A 19 -5.22 10.78 4.49
CA HIS A 19 -6.68 10.94 4.39
C HIS A 19 -7.33 11.27 5.74
N PHE A 20 -6.82 10.71 6.82
CA PHE A 20 -7.37 10.92 8.15
C PHE A 20 -6.71 12.06 8.91
N SER A 21 -5.74 12.73 8.35
CA SER A 21 -5.10 13.87 8.97
C SER A 21 -6.03 15.09 8.91
N LYS A 22 -6.22 15.76 10.05
CA LYS A 22 -7.04 16.96 10.12
C LYS A 22 -6.33 18.16 9.54
N ASP A 23 -5.03 18.27 9.77
CA ASP A 23 -4.21 19.37 9.26
C ASP A 23 -3.50 18.89 8.01
N LYS A 24 -3.78 19.54 6.89
CA LYS A 24 -3.20 19.22 5.59
C LYS A 24 -2.01 20.09 5.22
N SER A 25 -1.45 20.83 6.16
CA SER A 25 -0.24 21.61 5.88
C SER A 25 0.93 20.68 5.60
N LYS A 26 1.83 21.11 4.70
CA LYS A 26 2.95 20.28 4.28
C LYS A 26 3.85 19.86 5.43
N ASN A 27 4.16 20.78 6.34
CA ASN A 27 5.05 20.47 7.46
C ASN A 27 4.43 19.45 8.42
N THR A 28 3.15 19.62 8.73
CA THR A 28 2.44 18.68 9.59
C THR A 28 2.34 17.29 8.93
N LEU A 29 1.98 17.24 7.66
CA LEU A 29 1.88 15.98 6.93
C LEU A 29 3.24 15.28 6.85
N ALA A 30 4.31 16.02 6.59
CA ALA A 30 5.65 15.45 6.54
C ALA A 30 6.02 14.77 7.86
N THR A 31 5.67 15.40 8.98
CA THR A 31 5.93 14.84 10.31
C THR A 31 5.08 13.60 10.56
N VAL A 32 3.79 13.67 10.26
CA VAL A 32 2.87 12.55 10.48
C VAL A 32 3.24 11.35 9.62
N LEU A 33 3.58 11.58 8.37
CA LEU A 33 3.93 10.50 7.44
C LEU A 33 5.37 10.03 7.59
N GLY A 34 6.22 10.81 8.25
CA GLY A 34 7.63 10.48 8.40
C GLY A 34 8.40 10.56 7.08
N VAL A 35 8.05 11.51 6.22
CA VAL A 35 8.71 11.70 4.93
C VAL A 35 9.24 13.12 4.80
N ASN A 36 10.17 13.32 3.87
CA ASN A 36 10.66 14.65 3.54
C ASN A 36 9.54 15.51 2.97
N PRO A 37 9.38 16.78 3.43
CA PRO A 37 8.33 17.67 2.91
C PRO A 37 8.33 17.81 1.38
N PHE A 38 9.47 17.60 0.75
CA PHE A 38 9.60 17.63 -0.71
C PHE A 38 8.64 16.63 -1.39
N PHE A 39 8.37 15.49 -0.76
CA PHE A 39 7.54 14.44 -1.34
C PHE A 39 6.04 14.58 -1.02
N ILE A 40 5.67 15.56 -0.19
CA ILE A 40 4.26 15.68 0.24
C ILE A 40 3.32 15.96 -0.93
N ASN A 41 3.74 16.75 -1.91
CA ASN A 41 2.90 17.00 -3.09
C ASN A 41 2.56 15.73 -3.84
N ASP A 42 3.51 14.79 -3.94
CA ASP A 42 3.28 13.52 -4.61
C ASP A 42 2.25 12.69 -3.84
N TYR A 43 2.32 12.68 -2.51
CA TYR A 43 1.34 11.97 -1.69
C TYR A 43 -0.03 12.62 -1.76
N LEU A 44 -0.10 13.95 -1.81
CA LEU A 44 -1.37 14.65 -1.95
C LEU A 44 -2.03 14.34 -3.28
N GLU A 45 -1.25 14.31 -4.36
CA GLU A 45 -1.76 13.94 -5.67
C GLU A 45 -2.25 12.50 -5.70
N ALA A 46 -1.49 11.58 -5.13
CA ALA A 46 -1.89 10.19 -5.03
C ALA A 46 -3.19 10.04 -4.22
N ALA A 47 -3.35 10.81 -3.15
CA ALA A 47 -4.55 10.79 -2.32
C ALA A 47 -5.81 11.26 -3.05
N ARG A 48 -5.66 12.07 -4.09
CA ARG A 48 -6.80 12.46 -4.94
C ARG A 48 -7.27 11.29 -5.81
N ASN A 49 -6.35 10.42 -6.20
CA ASN A 49 -6.64 9.30 -7.09
C ASN A 49 -7.05 8.04 -6.33
N TYR A 50 -6.67 7.92 -5.05
CA TYR A 50 -6.98 6.77 -4.21
C TYR A 50 -7.75 7.25 -2.98
N SER A 51 -9.01 6.81 -2.86
CA SER A 51 -9.81 7.08 -1.67
C SER A 51 -9.26 6.28 -0.48
N TRP A 52 -9.71 6.62 0.73
CA TRP A 52 -9.32 5.84 1.90
C TRP A 52 -9.82 4.38 1.81
N VAL A 53 -10.94 4.15 1.15
CA VAL A 53 -11.45 2.81 0.92
C VAL A 53 -10.51 2.04 -0.01
N ASP A 54 -10.04 2.67 -1.08
CA ASP A 54 -9.08 2.06 -1.99
C ASP A 54 -7.78 1.68 -1.27
N CYS A 55 -7.30 2.56 -0.39
CA CYS A 55 -6.11 2.27 0.42
C CYS A 55 -6.33 1.07 1.33
N MET A 56 -7.48 0.97 1.98
CA MET A 56 -7.80 -0.17 2.83
C MET A 56 -7.89 -1.46 2.04
N ASN A 57 -8.52 -1.42 0.87
CA ASN A 57 -8.61 -2.58 -0.02
C ASN A 57 -7.24 -3.03 -0.49
N SER A 58 -6.37 -2.09 -0.83
CA SER A 58 -5.00 -2.41 -1.23
C SER A 58 -4.22 -3.06 -0.11
N ILE A 59 -4.35 -2.55 1.11
CA ILE A 59 -3.70 -3.13 2.29
C ILE A 59 -4.21 -4.55 2.54
N ALA A 60 -5.51 -4.79 2.39
CA ALA A 60 -6.08 -6.11 2.56
C ALA A 60 -5.52 -7.10 1.53
N VAL A 61 -5.38 -6.68 0.27
CA VAL A 61 -4.77 -7.50 -0.77
C VAL A 61 -3.32 -7.83 -0.41
N LEU A 62 -2.55 -6.84 0.04
CA LEU A 62 -1.15 -7.06 0.42
C LEU A 62 -1.04 -8.07 1.56
N ARG A 63 -1.92 -7.99 2.55
CA ARG A 63 -1.95 -8.96 3.66
C ARG A 63 -2.25 -10.37 3.17
N GLU A 64 -3.22 -10.52 2.27
CA GLU A 64 -3.57 -11.81 1.71
C GLU A 64 -2.36 -12.47 1.05
N PHE A 65 -1.65 -11.70 0.21
CA PHE A 65 -0.50 -12.24 -0.51
C PHE A 65 0.74 -12.39 0.35
N ASP A 66 0.87 -11.61 1.41
CA ASP A 66 1.92 -11.83 2.40
C ASP A 66 1.76 -13.21 3.05
N MET A 67 0.56 -13.54 3.45
CA MET A 67 0.27 -14.85 4.02
C MET A 67 0.50 -15.99 3.03
N LYS A 68 0.07 -15.81 1.78
CA LYS A 68 0.30 -16.81 0.74
C LYS A 68 1.79 -17.01 0.46
N SER A 69 2.57 -15.93 0.45
CA SER A 69 3.99 -16.02 0.17
C SER A 69 4.76 -16.72 1.29
N LYS A 70 4.22 -16.71 2.51
CA LYS A 70 4.81 -17.41 3.65
C LYS A 70 4.41 -18.87 3.73
N GLY A 71 3.66 -19.35 2.73
CA GLY A 71 3.32 -20.76 2.65
C GLY A 71 2.18 -21.20 3.53
N TYR A 72 1.30 -20.31 3.92
CA TYR A 72 0.18 -20.66 4.79
C TYR A 72 -0.77 -21.66 4.15
N ASN A 73 -0.89 -21.62 2.82
CA ASN A 73 -1.65 -22.59 2.06
C ASN A 73 -0.70 -23.35 1.13
N SER A 74 0.32 -23.88 1.70
CA SER A 74 1.57 -24.23 1.04
C SER A 74 1.57 -25.51 0.24
N THR A 75 0.45 -26.07 -0.07
CA THR A 75 0.40 -27.18 -1.01
C THR A 75 0.47 -26.71 -2.43
N SER A 76 0.62 -25.43 -2.63
CA SER A 76 0.51 -24.88 -3.96
C SER A 76 1.81 -24.98 -4.71
N ASP A 77 1.70 -25.44 -5.92
CA ASP A 77 2.74 -25.35 -6.92
C ASP A 77 2.86 -23.95 -7.47
N ILE A 78 2.19 -22.98 -6.85
CA ILE A 78 2.19 -21.59 -7.31
C ILE A 78 3.56 -20.98 -7.01
N SER A 79 4.25 -20.56 -8.06
CA SER A 79 5.53 -19.90 -7.95
C SER A 79 5.38 -18.50 -7.38
N GLN A 80 6.47 -17.96 -6.82
CA GLN A 80 6.51 -16.57 -6.36
C GLN A 80 6.15 -15.60 -7.48
N LYS A 81 6.54 -15.91 -8.71
CA LYS A 81 6.22 -15.09 -9.87
C LYS A 81 4.72 -15.03 -10.13
N GLU A 82 4.03 -16.15 -10.01
CA GLU A 82 2.58 -16.22 -10.21
C GLU A 82 1.84 -15.49 -9.10
N LEU A 83 2.26 -15.64 -7.85
CA LEU A 83 1.71 -14.87 -6.74
C LEU A 83 1.86 -13.38 -6.96
N TYR A 84 3.03 -12.95 -7.42
CA TYR A 84 3.30 -11.56 -7.69
C TYR A 84 2.36 -11.00 -8.76
N ARG A 85 2.16 -11.74 -9.85
CA ARG A 85 1.24 -11.35 -10.92
C ARG A 85 -0.19 -11.23 -10.43
N GLU A 86 -0.64 -12.20 -9.67
CA GLU A 86 -2.01 -12.21 -9.14
C GLU A 86 -2.22 -11.04 -8.20
N MET A 87 -1.25 -10.76 -7.34
CA MET A 87 -1.31 -9.63 -6.42
C MET A 87 -1.43 -8.31 -7.18
N LEU A 88 -0.59 -8.10 -8.18
CA LEU A 88 -0.63 -6.86 -8.97
C LEU A 88 -1.95 -6.72 -9.71
N TYR A 89 -2.48 -7.81 -10.25
CA TYR A 89 -3.78 -7.80 -10.91
C TYR A 89 -4.87 -7.34 -9.95
N LYS A 90 -4.90 -7.88 -8.73
CA LYS A 90 -5.90 -7.49 -7.75
C LYS A 90 -5.76 -6.04 -7.29
N LEU A 91 -4.53 -5.55 -7.19
CA LEU A 91 -4.28 -4.16 -6.78
C LEU A 91 -4.80 -3.14 -7.80
N VAL A 92 -4.81 -3.49 -9.09
CA VAL A 92 -5.25 -2.55 -10.13
C VAL A 92 -6.70 -2.76 -10.57
N ASN A 93 -7.35 -3.81 -10.10
CA ASN A 93 -8.71 -4.17 -10.52
C ASN A 93 -9.68 -4.28 -9.33
N PHE A 94 -9.79 -3.22 -8.56
CA PHE A 94 -10.81 -3.15 -7.53
C PHE A 94 -12.19 -2.94 -8.12
#